data_8c499184272ba1f31dda5cbf09db8977
#
_entry.id   8c499184272ba1f31dda5cbf09db8977
#
_cell.length_a   1.000
_cell.length_b   1.000
_cell.length_c   1.000
_cell.angle_alpha   90.00
_cell.angle_beta   90.00
_cell.angle_gamma   90.00
#
_symmetry.space_group_name_H-M   'P 1'
#
loop_
_entity.id
_entity.type
_entity.pdbx_description
1 polymer ?
#
loop_
_entity_poly.entity_id
_entity_poly.type
_entity_poly.pdbx_seq_one_letter_code
_entity_poly.pdbx_strand_id
1 'polypeptide(L)'
;MLIAKKTLCVFVFLVAVCFKSFAAESFNRLSSHPFGNLIDGREVTAFVLENANGMTVEILDLGGVIVRLIVPDSSGNFADVTTGFSQPQPYFEGAGYMGAIVGRYANRIANGEFSIDGIRYNLAKNNGDNSIHGGLVGFDKKFWNAEYLTQSDEARLTLNTFSSDGDEGYPGRVEVVVTYTLNDQNQLIIDYSATTDKATVINLTNHAYFNLDGHDASSILEHEVMINANRFTPIDSESIPIGTFSNVAGTPLDFRQRKPIGQDISSEHQQIVFIFIHICGIA
;
A
#
# COMPACT_ATOMS: atom_id res chain seq x y z
N MET A 1 81.91 45.69 -34.59
CA MET A 1 80.46 45.88 -34.49
C MET A 1 79.83 44.54 -34.00
N LEU A 2 79.65 44.40 -32.67
CA LEU A 2 79.18 43.16 -32.04
C LEU A 2 77.63 43.23 -31.89
N ILE A 3 76.93 42.28 -32.48
CA ILE A 3 75.50 42.14 -32.34
C ILE A 3 75.25 41.10 -31.25
N ALA A 4 74.73 41.54 -30.11
CA ALA A 4 74.30 40.64 -29.01
C ALA A 4 72.89 40.07 -29.28
N LYS A 5 72.77 38.74 -29.38
CA LYS A 5 71.54 38.02 -29.45
C LYS A 5 70.97 37.87 -28.00
N LYS A 6 69.80 38.46 -27.74
CA LYS A 6 69.03 38.21 -26.49
C LYS A 6 68.21 36.95 -26.67
N THR A 7 68.46 35.92 -25.85
CA THR A 7 67.63 34.71 -25.73
C THR A 7 66.52 34.95 -24.70
N LEU A 8 65.27 34.87 -25.15
CA LEU A 8 64.08 35.00 -24.28
C LEU A 8 63.69 33.58 -23.80
N CYS A 9 63.90 33.31 -22.50
CA CYS A 9 63.42 32.10 -21.89
C CYS A 9 61.95 32.32 -21.47
N VAL A 10 61.01 31.60 -22.12
CA VAL A 10 59.59 31.55 -21.73
C VAL A 10 59.43 30.40 -20.74
N PHE A 11 59.18 30.73 -19.49
CA PHE A 11 58.74 29.76 -18.46
C PHE A 11 57.23 29.50 -18.59
N VAL A 12 56.86 28.30 -19.05
CA VAL A 12 55.47 27.82 -19.05
C VAL A 12 55.23 27.22 -17.67
N PHE A 13 54.43 27.89 -16.85
CA PHE A 13 53.92 27.32 -15.61
C PHE A 13 52.72 26.41 -15.95
N LEU A 14 52.90 25.09 -15.85
CA LEU A 14 51.82 24.12 -15.89
C LEU A 14 51.11 24.12 -14.53
N VAL A 15 49.97 24.76 -14.43
CA VAL A 15 49.08 24.64 -13.25
C VAL A 15 48.30 23.34 -13.40
N ALA A 16 48.70 22.30 -12.69
CA ALA A 16 47.94 21.07 -12.58
C ALA A 16 46.70 21.33 -11.69
N VAL A 17 45.54 21.55 -12.32
CA VAL A 17 44.28 21.62 -11.61
C VAL A 17 43.87 20.18 -11.28
N CYS A 18 44.03 19.78 -10.02
CA CYS A 18 43.57 18.50 -9.50
C CYS A 18 42.05 18.60 -9.37
N PHE A 19 41.28 18.14 -10.34
CA PHE A 19 39.89 17.89 -10.18
C PHE A 19 39.72 16.69 -9.23
N LYS A 20 39.42 16.97 -7.95
CA LYS A 20 38.85 15.94 -7.08
C LYS A 20 37.47 15.61 -7.66
N SER A 21 37.38 14.48 -8.33
CA SER A 21 36.08 13.86 -8.63
C SER A 21 35.44 13.53 -7.28
N PHE A 22 34.50 14.35 -6.83
CA PHE A 22 33.54 13.95 -5.84
C PHE A 22 32.66 12.90 -6.53
N ALA A 23 32.93 11.62 -6.25
CA ALA A 23 31.92 10.62 -6.50
C ALA A 23 30.71 11.03 -5.65
N ALA A 24 29.63 11.44 -6.28
CA ALA A 24 28.36 11.60 -5.59
C ALA A 24 28.07 10.24 -4.96
N GLU A 25 27.95 10.19 -3.62
CA GLU A 25 27.46 9.00 -2.96
C GLU A 25 26.13 8.66 -3.63
N SER A 26 26.03 7.45 -4.18
CA SER A 26 24.79 7.00 -4.81
C SER A 26 23.72 6.97 -3.73
N PHE A 27 22.71 7.84 -3.83
CA PHE A 27 21.56 7.84 -2.93
C PHE A 27 20.93 6.45 -2.98
N ASN A 28 20.95 5.76 -1.84
CA ASN A 28 20.37 4.42 -1.75
C ASN A 28 18.88 4.51 -1.49
N ARG A 29 18.10 4.38 -2.56
CA ARG A 29 16.64 4.50 -2.54
C ARG A 29 15.92 3.33 -1.89
N LEU A 30 16.64 2.24 -1.57
CA LEU A 30 16.07 1.04 -0.99
C LEU A 30 17.03 0.41 0.01
N SER A 31 16.49 0.08 1.17
CA SER A 31 17.17 -0.68 2.22
C SER A 31 16.23 -1.73 2.81
N SER A 32 16.77 -2.67 3.58
CA SER A 32 15.98 -3.64 4.34
C SER A 32 16.60 -3.87 5.71
N HIS A 33 15.75 -4.26 6.66
CA HIS A 33 16.18 -4.61 8.03
C HIS A 33 15.20 -5.62 8.66
N PRO A 34 15.61 -6.36 9.70
CA PRO A 34 14.68 -7.16 10.47
C PRO A 34 13.63 -6.28 11.15
N PHE A 35 12.34 -6.56 10.93
CA PHE A 35 11.25 -5.88 11.63
C PHE A 35 10.96 -6.55 12.99
N GLY A 36 11.22 -7.84 13.10
CA GLY A 36 11.07 -8.64 14.29
C GLY A 36 10.73 -10.09 13.98
N ASN A 37 10.45 -10.85 15.03
CA ASN A 37 10.12 -12.26 14.91
C ASN A 37 8.67 -12.52 15.33
N LEU A 38 8.01 -13.43 14.65
CA LEU A 38 6.77 -14.03 15.11
C LEU A 38 7.02 -14.92 16.32
N ILE A 39 5.96 -15.24 17.07
CA ILE A 39 6.04 -16.15 18.24
C ILE A 39 6.58 -17.52 17.85
N ASP A 40 6.34 -17.98 16.63
CA ASP A 40 6.85 -19.25 16.10
C ASP A 40 8.31 -19.19 15.62
N GLY A 41 8.96 -18.04 15.77
CA GLY A 41 10.38 -17.80 15.46
C GLY A 41 10.68 -17.37 14.03
N ARG A 42 9.68 -17.27 13.14
CA ARG A 42 9.89 -16.75 11.78
C ARG A 42 10.24 -15.26 11.85
N GLU A 43 11.32 -14.89 11.18
CA GLU A 43 11.74 -13.49 11.03
C GLU A 43 10.88 -12.80 9.96
N VAL A 44 10.51 -11.54 10.23
CA VAL A 44 9.81 -10.65 9.30
C VAL A 44 10.77 -9.55 8.90
N THR A 45 10.90 -9.34 7.59
CA THR A 45 11.78 -8.33 7.00
C THR A 45 10.97 -7.09 6.58
N ALA A 46 11.46 -5.92 6.95
CA ALA A 46 10.97 -4.64 6.43
C ALA A 46 11.86 -4.15 5.30
N PHE A 47 11.23 -3.63 4.24
CA PHE A 47 11.85 -2.94 3.10
C PHE A 47 11.46 -1.47 3.16
N VAL A 48 12.45 -0.59 3.10
CA VAL A 48 12.25 0.85 3.11
C VAL A 48 12.59 1.41 1.74
N LEU A 49 11.60 2.02 1.09
CA LEU A 49 11.78 2.79 -0.14
C LEU A 49 11.84 4.27 0.24
N GLU A 50 12.80 4.99 -0.34
CA GLU A 50 12.98 6.42 -0.13
C GLU A 50 13.15 7.14 -1.47
N ASN A 51 12.49 8.28 -1.64
CA ASN A 51 12.67 9.13 -2.80
C ASN A 51 13.64 10.30 -2.53
N ALA A 52 14.02 11.02 -3.57
CA ALA A 52 14.97 12.14 -3.46
C ALA A 52 14.45 13.31 -2.61
N ASN A 53 13.14 13.35 -2.31
CA ASN A 53 12.49 14.39 -1.50
C ASN A 53 12.38 14.02 -0.02
N GLY A 54 12.87 12.82 0.38
CA GLY A 54 12.79 12.32 1.75
C GLY A 54 11.46 11.65 2.13
N MET A 55 10.54 11.47 1.18
CA MET A 55 9.36 10.62 1.39
C MET A 55 9.80 9.16 1.50
N THR A 56 9.28 8.42 2.50
CA THR A 56 9.61 7.01 2.70
C THR A 56 8.36 6.15 2.87
N VAL A 57 8.46 4.90 2.43
CA VAL A 57 7.47 3.86 2.73
C VAL A 57 8.19 2.61 3.24
N GLU A 58 7.68 2.04 4.32
CA GLU A 58 8.17 0.81 4.92
C GLU A 58 7.16 -0.32 4.72
N ILE A 59 7.61 -1.43 4.13
CA ILE A 59 6.75 -2.54 3.68
C ILE A 59 7.33 -3.85 4.19
N LEU A 60 6.48 -4.73 4.74
CA LEU A 60 6.89 -6.05 5.23
C LEU A 60 6.78 -7.13 4.14
N ASP A 61 7.64 -8.13 4.22
CA ASP A 61 7.47 -9.39 3.49
C ASP A 61 6.29 -10.23 4.03
N LEU A 62 5.85 -10.00 5.26
CA LEU A 62 4.62 -10.55 5.80
C LEU A 62 3.42 -9.72 5.33
N GLY A 63 2.51 -10.34 4.58
CA GLY A 63 1.27 -9.72 4.13
C GLY A 63 1.43 -8.56 3.15
N GLY A 64 2.64 -8.23 2.71
CA GLY A 64 2.91 -7.02 1.92
C GLY A 64 2.48 -5.74 2.66
N VAL A 65 2.56 -5.75 3.98
CA VAL A 65 2.01 -4.69 4.86
C VAL A 65 2.76 -3.39 4.68
N ILE A 66 2.05 -2.29 4.40
CA ILE A 66 2.57 -0.94 4.60
C ILE A 66 2.51 -0.64 6.11
N VAL A 67 3.67 -0.59 6.77
CA VAL A 67 3.80 -0.28 8.20
C VAL A 67 3.87 1.21 8.45
N ARG A 68 4.59 1.93 7.58
CA ARG A 68 4.78 3.37 7.65
C ARG A 68 4.73 4.00 6.27
N LEU A 69 4.17 5.19 6.23
CA LEU A 69 4.24 6.08 5.09
C LEU A 69 4.56 7.49 5.59
N ILE A 70 5.82 7.88 5.50
CA ILE A 70 6.30 9.19 5.96
C ILE A 70 6.26 10.15 4.80
N VAL A 71 5.41 11.17 4.90
CA VAL A 71 5.18 12.16 3.84
C VAL A 71 5.40 13.59 4.35
N PRO A 72 5.83 14.54 3.50
CA PRO A 72 5.91 15.94 3.86
C PRO A 72 4.53 16.60 3.84
N ASP A 73 4.27 17.50 4.79
CA ASP A 73 3.16 18.44 4.73
C ASP A 73 3.48 19.62 3.78
N SER A 74 2.54 20.56 3.62
CA SER A 74 2.73 21.77 2.79
C SER A 74 3.81 22.71 3.29
N SER A 75 4.29 22.53 4.53
CA SER A 75 5.37 23.30 5.16
C SER A 75 6.72 22.56 5.11
N GLY A 76 6.74 21.32 4.61
CA GLY A 76 7.91 20.47 4.52
C GLY A 76 8.22 19.67 5.78
N ASN A 77 7.30 19.63 6.77
CA ASN A 77 7.46 18.74 7.93
C ASN A 77 7.01 17.33 7.57
N PHE A 78 7.76 16.33 8.01
CA PHE A 78 7.47 14.92 7.75
C PHE A 78 6.71 14.28 8.90
N ALA A 79 5.68 13.49 8.57
CA ALA A 79 4.95 12.68 9.52
C ALA A 79 4.60 11.32 8.91
N ASP A 80 4.54 10.29 9.75
CA ASP A 80 3.93 9.01 9.39
C ASP A 80 2.41 9.17 9.37
N VAL A 81 1.80 8.94 8.22
CA VAL A 81 0.36 9.11 8.01
C VAL A 81 -0.40 7.79 7.99
N THR A 82 0.24 6.67 8.33
CA THR A 82 -0.42 5.36 8.43
C THR A 82 -0.54 4.90 9.87
N THR A 83 -1.57 4.11 10.17
CA THR A 83 -1.70 3.44 11.46
C THR A 83 -1.19 2.00 11.35
N GLY A 84 -0.50 1.54 12.39
CA GLY A 84 0.12 0.21 12.38
C GLY A 84 0.65 -0.20 13.75
N PHE A 85 1.35 -1.34 13.77
CA PHE A 85 1.97 -1.91 14.96
C PHE A 85 3.50 -1.89 14.83
N SER A 86 4.19 -1.82 15.97
CA SER A 86 5.66 -1.86 16.02
C SER A 86 6.22 -3.29 16.07
N GLN A 87 5.37 -4.32 16.02
CA GLN A 87 5.74 -5.73 16.12
C GLN A 87 4.98 -6.54 15.05
N PRO A 88 5.55 -7.63 14.52
CA PRO A 88 4.94 -8.39 13.43
C PRO A 88 3.75 -9.25 13.87
N GLN A 89 3.68 -9.67 15.13
CA GLN A 89 2.67 -10.62 15.58
C GLN A 89 1.23 -10.15 15.39
N PRO A 90 0.84 -8.89 15.73
CA PRO A 90 -0.52 -8.40 15.47
C PRO A 90 -0.92 -8.42 13.99
N TYR A 91 0.03 -8.17 13.08
CA TYR A 91 -0.23 -8.28 11.64
C TYR A 91 -0.51 -9.73 11.24
N PHE A 92 0.30 -10.68 11.73
CA PHE A 92 0.10 -12.11 11.46
C PHE A 92 -1.23 -12.64 12.02
N GLU A 93 -1.68 -12.11 13.14
CA GLU A 93 -2.99 -12.41 13.73
C GLU A 93 -4.16 -11.77 12.97
N GLY A 94 -3.87 -10.86 12.04
CA GLY A 94 -4.85 -10.18 11.20
C GLY A 94 -5.60 -9.05 11.91
N ALA A 95 -4.97 -8.41 12.91
CA ALA A 95 -5.57 -7.30 13.65
C ALA A 95 -5.92 -6.14 12.70
N GLY A 96 -7.21 -5.99 12.37
CA GLY A 96 -7.74 -4.93 11.52
C GLY A 96 -7.26 -4.96 10.07
N TYR A 97 -6.50 -5.98 9.62
CA TYR A 97 -5.85 -6.05 8.30
C TYR A 97 -4.97 -4.83 7.97
N MET A 98 -4.51 -4.11 8.99
CA MET A 98 -3.80 -2.84 8.84
C MET A 98 -2.63 -2.92 7.85
N GLY A 99 -2.69 -2.11 6.80
CA GLY A 99 -1.64 -2.00 5.78
C GLY A 99 -1.47 -3.20 4.86
N ALA A 100 -2.17 -4.32 5.09
CA ALA A 100 -1.93 -5.58 4.41
C ALA A 100 -2.51 -5.63 2.98
N ILE A 101 -1.92 -6.47 2.15
CA ILE A 101 -2.56 -6.93 0.91
C ILE A 101 -3.62 -7.96 1.28
N VAL A 102 -4.87 -7.68 0.96
CA VAL A 102 -5.98 -8.59 1.20
C VAL A 102 -6.46 -9.25 -0.09
N GLY A 103 -6.78 -10.51 0.00
CA GLY A 103 -7.16 -11.42 -1.10
C GLY A 103 -7.18 -12.88 -0.63
N ARG A 104 -7.65 -13.85 -1.50
CA ARG A 104 -7.92 -13.67 -2.96
C ARG A 104 -8.98 -12.64 -3.29
N TYR A 105 -10.02 -12.53 -2.44
CA TYR A 105 -11.14 -11.65 -2.69
C TYR A 105 -11.30 -10.69 -1.51
N ALA A 106 -10.97 -9.43 -1.74
CA ALA A 106 -11.14 -8.35 -0.77
C ALA A 106 -12.62 -8.06 -0.55
N ASN A 107 -12.96 -7.71 0.70
CA ASN A 107 -14.31 -7.56 1.19
C ASN A 107 -15.05 -8.93 1.24
N ARG A 108 -16.39 -8.93 1.25
CA ARG A 108 -17.22 -10.07 1.62
C ARG A 108 -17.72 -10.86 0.43
N ILE A 109 -17.83 -12.17 0.63
CA ILE A 109 -18.61 -13.10 -0.20
C ILE A 109 -19.72 -13.66 0.68
N ALA A 110 -20.97 -13.37 0.31
CA ALA A 110 -22.17 -13.76 1.04
C ALA A 110 -22.22 -15.27 1.24
N ASN A 111 -22.61 -15.71 2.44
CA ASN A 111 -22.71 -17.11 2.84
C ASN A 111 -21.41 -17.92 2.69
N GLY A 112 -20.28 -17.27 2.40
CA GLY A 112 -19.03 -17.96 2.07
C GLY A 112 -19.15 -18.85 0.84
N GLU A 113 -19.97 -18.52 -0.16
CA GLU A 113 -20.15 -19.34 -1.35
C GLU A 113 -20.30 -18.52 -2.63
N PHE A 114 -19.85 -19.11 -3.73
CA PHE A 114 -20.09 -18.60 -5.08
C PHE A 114 -20.15 -19.74 -6.10
N SER A 115 -20.56 -19.45 -7.32
CA SER A 115 -20.57 -20.44 -8.42
C SER A 115 -19.86 -19.90 -9.65
N ILE A 116 -19.06 -20.75 -10.30
CA ILE A 116 -18.47 -20.51 -11.62
C ILE A 116 -18.83 -21.69 -12.51
N ASP A 117 -19.37 -21.43 -13.68
CA ASP A 117 -19.77 -22.44 -14.68
C ASP A 117 -20.67 -23.54 -14.09
N GLY A 118 -21.56 -23.18 -13.16
CA GLY A 118 -22.47 -24.10 -12.49
C GLY A 118 -21.85 -24.93 -11.36
N ILE A 119 -20.56 -24.80 -11.10
CA ILE A 119 -19.88 -25.47 -9.98
C ILE A 119 -19.91 -24.53 -8.77
N ARG A 120 -20.43 -25.04 -7.63
CA ARG A 120 -20.46 -24.31 -6.38
C ARG A 120 -19.17 -24.50 -5.62
N TYR A 121 -18.62 -23.41 -5.08
CA TYR A 121 -17.45 -23.36 -4.22
C TYR A 121 -17.86 -22.81 -2.85
N ASN A 122 -17.39 -23.49 -1.79
CA ASN A 122 -17.62 -23.08 -0.42
C ASN A 122 -16.28 -22.60 0.15
N LEU A 123 -16.29 -21.40 0.72
CA LEU A 123 -15.14 -20.73 1.30
C LEU A 123 -15.14 -20.86 2.82
N ALA A 124 -13.97 -20.66 3.41
CA ALA A 124 -13.85 -20.49 4.85
C ALA A 124 -14.68 -19.29 5.30
N LYS A 125 -15.52 -19.48 6.34
CA LYS A 125 -16.33 -18.42 6.95
C LYS A 125 -15.58 -17.82 8.12
N ASN A 126 -15.18 -16.57 7.99
CA ASN A 126 -14.39 -15.84 8.98
C ASN A 126 -15.04 -14.51 9.39
N ASN A 127 -16.27 -14.25 8.93
CA ASN A 127 -17.05 -13.07 9.28
C ASN A 127 -18.54 -13.44 9.41
N GLY A 128 -18.94 -14.02 10.56
CA GLY A 128 -20.26 -14.63 10.71
C GLY A 128 -20.48 -15.76 9.71
N ASP A 129 -21.58 -15.68 8.94
CA ASP A 129 -21.86 -16.63 7.88
C ASP A 129 -21.13 -16.32 6.56
N ASN A 130 -20.42 -15.21 6.49
CA ASN A 130 -19.74 -14.74 5.27
C ASN A 130 -18.25 -15.05 5.27
N SER A 131 -17.64 -15.06 4.09
CA SER A 131 -16.20 -15.01 3.93
C SER A 131 -15.75 -13.56 3.72
N ILE A 132 -14.65 -13.14 4.35
CA ILE A 132 -14.09 -11.80 4.19
C ILE A 132 -12.58 -11.88 3.93
N HIS A 133 -12.08 -11.03 3.06
CA HIS A 133 -10.66 -10.79 2.80
C HIS A 133 -9.83 -12.04 2.47
N GLY A 134 -10.45 -13.06 1.86
CA GLY A 134 -9.78 -14.26 1.41
C GLY A 134 -9.81 -15.45 2.36
N GLY A 135 -10.43 -15.30 3.55
CA GLY A 135 -10.65 -16.40 4.49
C GLY A 135 -9.80 -16.31 5.76
N LEU A 136 -9.55 -17.46 6.38
CA LEU A 136 -8.82 -17.56 7.66
C LEU A 136 -7.33 -17.27 7.51
N VAL A 137 -6.74 -17.69 6.39
CA VAL A 137 -5.33 -17.49 6.03
C VAL A 137 -5.27 -16.87 4.64
N GLY A 138 -5.64 -15.59 4.55
CA GLY A 138 -5.57 -14.78 3.32
C GLY A 138 -4.14 -14.33 2.99
N PHE A 139 -4.03 -13.46 1.99
CA PHE A 139 -2.73 -12.91 1.57
C PHE A 139 -2.07 -12.03 2.64
N ASP A 140 -2.84 -11.48 3.56
CA ASP A 140 -2.40 -10.73 4.74
C ASP A 140 -1.51 -11.54 5.70
N LYS A 141 -1.64 -12.87 5.70
CA LYS A 141 -0.87 -13.78 6.58
C LYS A 141 0.20 -14.60 5.85
N LYS A 142 0.34 -14.39 4.55
CA LYS A 142 1.38 -15.05 3.77
C LYS A 142 2.70 -14.28 3.83
N PHE A 143 3.81 -15.02 3.78
CA PHE A 143 5.10 -14.46 3.46
C PHE A 143 5.22 -14.31 1.96
N TRP A 144 5.74 -13.19 1.52
CA TRP A 144 5.95 -12.84 0.12
C TRP A 144 7.44 -12.86 -0.19
N ASN A 145 7.81 -13.41 -1.34
CA ASN A 145 9.17 -13.28 -1.83
C ASN A 145 9.37 -11.87 -2.37
N ALA A 146 10.47 -11.23 -1.97
CA ALA A 146 10.77 -9.86 -2.34
C ALA A 146 11.87 -9.80 -3.41
N GLU A 147 11.62 -9.04 -4.45
CA GLU A 147 12.60 -8.59 -5.44
C GLU A 147 12.58 -7.06 -5.47
N TYR A 148 13.74 -6.44 -5.58
CA TYR A 148 13.81 -4.99 -5.55
C TYR A 148 14.74 -4.42 -6.62
N LEU A 149 14.37 -3.26 -7.12
CA LEU A 149 15.08 -2.51 -8.14
C LEU A 149 15.11 -1.03 -7.78
N THR A 150 16.26 -0.39 -7.94
CA THR A 150 16.41 1.06 -7.86
C THR A 150 16.78 1.63 -9.22
N GLN A 151 16.14 2.73 -9.59
CA GLN A 151 16.46 3.53 -10.78
C GLN A 151 16.84 4.96 -10.38
N SER A 152 17.15 5.81 -11.34
CA SER A 152 17.57 7.18 -11.06
C SER A 152 16.52 8.03 -10.36
N ASP A 153 15.25 7.76 -10.60
CA ASP A 153 14.08 8.57 -10.18
C ASP A 153 13.00 7.80 -9.42
N GLU A 154 13.21 6.50 -9.16
CA GLU A 154 12.29 5.66 -8.41
C GLU A 154 12.97 4.51 -7.64
N ALA A 155 12.32 4.08 -6.56
CA ALA A 155 12.58 2.81 -5.88
C ALA A 155 11.39 1.87 -6.11
N ARG A 156 11.65 0.59 -6.40
CA ARG A 156 10.62 -0.41 -6.66
C ARG A 156 10.85 -1.66 -5.84
N LEU A 157 9.82 -2.09 -5.12
CA LEU A 157 9.75 -3.38 -4.43
C LEU A 157 8.67 -4.22 -5.09
N THR A 158 9.04 -5.39 -5.58
CA THR A 158 8.10 -6.39 -6.13
C THR A 158 7.99 -7.54 -5.15
N LEU A 159 6.78 -7.79 -4.68
CA LEU A 159 6.43 -8.91 -3.81
C LEU A 159 5.66 -9.93 -4.60
N ASN A 160 6.02 -11.21 -4.48
CA ASN A 160 5.30 -12.30 -5.14
C ASN A 160 4.97 -13.43 -4.16
N THR A 161 3.79 -14.00 -4.34
CA THR A 161 3.33 -15.19 -3.60
C THR A 161 2.34 -15.98 -4.44
N PHE A 162 1.88 -17.10 -3.91
CA PHE A 162 0.83 -17.89 -4.56
C PHE A 162 -0.20 -18.39 -3.55
N SER A 163 -1.37 -18.71 -4.07
CA SER A 163 -2.43 -19.43 -3.37
C SER A 163 -2.77 -20.68 -4.15
N SER A 164 -2.68 -21.84 -3.52
CA SER A 164 -2.87 -23.15 -4.16
C SER A 164 -4.34 -23.38 -4.58
N ASP A 165 -4.56 -24.30 -5.51
CA ASP A 165 -5.92 -24.78 -5.81
C ASP A 165 -6.56 -25.37 -4.54
N GLY A 166 -7.76 -24.88 -4.19
CA GLY A 166 -8.49 -25.26 -2.97
C GLY A 166 -8.11 -24.45 -1.71
N ASP A 167 -7.11 -23.57 -1.77
CA ASP A 167 -6.72 -22.70 -0.65
C ASP A 167 -7.93 -21.84 -0.23
N GLU A 168 -8.32 -21.87 1.07
CA GLU A 168 -9.52 -21.23 1.64
C GLU A 168 -10.85 -21.60 0.92
N GLY A 169 -10.85 -22.65 0.08
CA GLY A 169 -12.00 -23.10 -0.73
C GLY A 169 -12.04 -22.51 -2.15
N TYR A 170 -11.10 -21.67 -2.54
CA TYR A 170 -11.05 -21.09 -3.88
C TYR A 170 -10.46 -22.06 -4.92
N PRO A 171 -11.07 -22.17 -6.13
CA PRO A 171 -10.53 -22.98 -7.22
C PRO A 171 -9.31 -22.33 -7.87
N GLY A 172 -8.45 -23.18 -8.42
CA GLY A 172 -7.28 -22.81 -9.20
C GLY A 172 -6.10 -22.34 -8.35
N ARG A 173 -4.89 -22.58 -8.87
CA ARG A 173 -3.67 -21.99 -8.36
C ARG A 173 -3.60 -20.55 -8.88
N VAL A 174 -3.41 -19.59 -7.99
CA VAL A 174 -3.22 -18.17 -8.35
C VAL A 174 -1.81 -17.75 -7.95
N GLU A 175 -1.07 -17.21 -8.88
CA GLU A 175 0.19 -16.50 -8.64
C GLU A 175 -0.09 -15.00 -8.63
N VAL A 176 0.39 -14.30 -7.61
CA VAL A 176 0.17 -12.87 -7.41
C VAL A 176 1.49 -12.15 -7.31
N VAL A 177 1.56 -11.03 -8.01
CA VAL A 177 2.66 -10.07 -7.93
C VAL A 177 2.08 -8.72 -7.56
N VAL A 178 2.66 -8.09 -6.54
CA VAL A 178 2.33 -6.71 -6.14
C VAL A 178 3.62 -5.90 -6.21
N THR A 179 3.57 -4.77 -6.92
CA THR A 179 4.72 -3.89 -7.07
C THR A 179 4.41 -2.54 -6.42
N TYR A 180 5.23 -2.17 -5.45
CA TYR A 180 5.25 -0.85 -4.84
C TYR A 180 6.32 -0.01 -5.50
N THR A 181 5.95 1.14 -6.05
CA THR A 181 6.88 2.09 -6.66
C THR A 181 6.76 3.43 -5.96
N LEU A 182 7.88 3.93 -5.42
CA LEU A 182 7.98 5.28 -4.87
C LEU A 182 8.87 6.12 -5.78
N ASN A 183 8.30 7.16 -6.39
CA ASN A 183 9.00 8.04 -7.33
C ASN A 183 9.32 9.43 -6.73
N ASP A 184 10.12 10.21 -7.45
CA ASP A 184 10.50 11.57 -7.05
C ASP A 184 9.40 12.63 -7.20
N GLN A 185 8.22 12.25 -7.71
CA GLN A 185 7.02 13.07 -7.69
C GLN A 185 6.19 12.91 -6.41
N ASN A 186 6.72 12.23 -5.39
CA ASN A 186 6.04 11.88 -4.13
C ASN A 186 4.78 11.02 -4.36
N GLN A 187 4.84 10.10 -5.33
CA GLN A 187 3.77 9.16 -5.61
C GLN A 187 4.17 7.76 -5.12
N LEU A 188 3.34 7.15 -4.30
CA LEU A 188 3.37 5.72 -4.03
C LEU A 188 2.35 5.04 -4.94
N ILE A 189 2.85 4.21 -5.86
CA ILE A 189 2.06 3.46 -6.82
C ILE A 189 2.04 2.00 -6.37
N ILE A 190 0.87 1.36 -6.39
CA ILE A 190 0.71 -0.05 -6.04
C ILE A 190 0.05 -0.75 -7.23
N ASP A 191 0.84 -1.56 -7.94
CA ASP A 191 0.38 -2.33 -9.09
C ASP A 191 0.14 -3.79 -8.69
N TYR A 192 -0.96 -4.35 -9.16
CA TYR A 192 -1.35 -5.75 -8.91
C TYR A 192 -1.39 -6.52 -10.22
N SER A 193 -0.79 -7.70 -10.22
CA SER A 193 -0.88 -8.67 -11.32
C SER A 193 -1.15 -10.05 -10.77
N ALA A 194 -2.02 -10.80 -11.44
CA ALA A 194 -2.31 -12.16 -11.05
C ALA A 194 -2.53 -13.05 -12.28
N THR A 195 -2.07 -14.30 -12.18
CA THR A 195 -2.32 -15.37 -13.16
C THR A 195 -2.90 -16.60 -12.48
N THR A 196 -3.71 -17.36 -13.20
CA THR A 196 -4.35 -18.56 -12.67
C THR A 196 -4.44 -19.66 -13.71
N ASP A 197 -4.45 -20.91 -13.26
CA ASP A 197 -4.60 -22.11 -14.10
C ASP A 197 -6.06 -22.56 -14.27
N LYS A 198 -7.01 -21.96 -13.50
CA LYS A 198 -8.45 -22.24 -13.59
C LYS A 198 -9.26 -20.97 -13.39
N ALA A 199 -10.51 -20.96 -13.85
CA ALA A 199 -11.45 -19.91 -13.54
C ALA A 199 -11.61 -19.78 -12.01
N THR A 200 -11.44 -18.55 -11.49
CA THR A 200 -11.54 -18.22 -10.07
C THR A 200 -12.01 -16.77 -9.91
N VAL A 201 -12.38 -16.40 -8.68
CA VAL A 201 -12.66 -15.00 -8.34
C VAL A 201 -11.41 -14.36 -7.73
N ILE A 202 -11.12 -13.12 -8.14
CA ILE A 202 -10.01 -12.35 -7.63
C ILE A 202 -10.39 -10.88 -7.48
N ASN A 203 -10.04 -10.30 -6.35
CA ASN A 203 -10.17 -8.87 -6.04
C ASN A 203 -9.11 -8.53 -5.00
N LEU A 204 -8.08 -7.80 -5.37
CA LEU A 204 -6.95 -7.47 -4.50
C LEU A 204 -6.99 -6.00 -4.11
N THR A 205 -6.60 -5.69 -2.89
CA THR A 205 -6.42 -4.30 -2.44
C THR A 205 -5.38 -4.23 -1.32
N ASN A 206 -4.82 -3.03 -1.10
CA ASN A 206 -4.10 -2.71 0.13
C ASN A 206 -5.09 -2.15 1.16
N HIS A 207 -4.92 -2.54 2.41
CA HIS A 207 -5.83 -2.20 3.52
C HIS A 207 -5.19 -1.19 4.49
N ALA A 208 -4.40 -0.23 3.97
CA ALA A 208 -3.83 0.82 4.81
C ALA A 208 -4.92 1.74 5.37
N TYR A 209 -4.73 2.16 6.62
CA TYR A 209 -5.53 3.18 7.28
C TYR A 209 -4.70 4.44 7.39
N PHE A 210 -5.27 5.57 7.00
CA PHE A 210 -4.58 6.84 6.93
C PHE A 210 -5.08 7.82 8.00
N ASN A 211 -4.13 8.53 8.63
CA ASN A 211 -4.38 9.69 9.45
C ASN A 211 -3.42 10.81 9.01
N LEU A 212 -3.92 11.80 8.27
CA LEU A 212 -3.11 12.88 7.71
C LEU A 212 -2.56 13.85 8.77
N ASP A 213 -3.11 13.82 9.99
CA ASP A 213 -2.58 14.59 11.13
C ASP A 213 -1.43 13.87 11.82
N GLY A 214 -1.06 12.67 11.34
CA GLY A 214 0.03 11.84 11.84
C GLY A 214 -0.44 10.61 12.62
N HIS A 215 0.45 9.64 12.72
CA HIS A 215 0.23 8.34 13.37
C HIS A 215 -0.31 8.46 14.80
N ASP A 216 0.19 9.43 15.56
CA ASP A 216 -0.15 9.62 16.98
C ASP A 216 -1.37 10.53 17.20
N ALA A 217 -1.97 11.07 16.15
CA ALA A 217 -3.14 11.91 16.28
C ALA A 217 -4.39 11.09 16.63
N SER A 218 -5.21 11.64 17.53
CA SER A 218 -6.31 10.91 18.18
C SER A 218 -7.56 10.72 17.31
N SER A 219 -7.69 11.45 16.20
CA SER A 219 -8.93 11.49 15.42
C SER A 219 -8.67 11.85 13.96
N ILE A 220 -9.52 11.35 13.07
CA ILE A 220 -9.58 11.70 11.65
C ILE A 220 -10.87 12.46 11.30
N LEU A 221 -11.68 12.82 12.29
CA LEU A 221 -13.03 13.35 12.05
C LEU A 221 -13.04 14.71 11.36
N GLU A 222 -11.97 15.49 11.54
CA GLU A 222 -11.79 16.81 10.89
C GLU A 222 -11.17 16.69 9.48
N HIS A 223 -10.77 15.49 9.05
CA HIS A 223 -10.28 15.32 7.68
C HIS A 223 -11.38 15.60 6.68
N GLU A 224 -11.08 16.45 5.71
CA GLU A 224 -12.01 16.80 4.65
C GLU A 224 -11.86 15.84 3.47
N VAL A 225 -12.99 15.28 3.04
CA VAL A 225 -13.05 14.34 1.91
C VAL A 225 -13.93 14.90 0.80
N MET A 226 -13.51 14.71 -0.44
CA MET A 226 -14.32 14.92 -1.64
C MET A 226 -14.26 13.67 -2.50
N ILE A 227 -15.42 13.16 -2.92
CA ILE A 227 -15.56 11.98 -3.76
C ILE A 227 -16.39 12.35 -4.99
N ASN A 228 -15.79 12.25 -6.17
CA ASN A 228 -16.49 12.52 -7.44
C ASN A 228 -17.38 11.34 -7.85
N ALA A 229 -18.39 11.04 -7.02
CA ALA A 229 -19.35 9.97 -7.28
C ALA A 229 -20.78 10.42 -6.97
N ASN A 230 -21.71 10.18 -7.88
CA ASN A 230 -23.13 10.50 -7.72
C ASN A 230 -23.92 9.40 -7.05
N ARG A 231 -23.36 8.19 -6.96
CA ARG A 231 -24.02 6.99 -6.43
C ARG A 231 -23.07 6.20 -5.55
N PHE A 232 -23.64 5.41 -4.67
CA PHE A 232 -22.92 4.43 -3.85
C PHE A 232 -23.61 3.06 -3.98
N THR A 233 -22.93 2.01 -3.55
CA THR A 233 -23.44 0.64 -3.47
C THR A 233 -24.00 0.42 -2.08
N PRO A 234 -25.34 0.35 -1.90
CA PRO A 234 -25.94 0.04 -0.60
C PRO A 234 -25.62 -1.39 -0.17
N ILE A 235 -25.54 -1.56 1.14
CA ILE A 235 -25.30 -2.84 1.80
C ILE A 235 -26.45 -3.19 2.74
N ASP A 236 -26.63 -4.48 3.00
CA ASP A 236 -27.54 -5.00 4.02
C ASP A 236 -26.93 -4.95 5.44
N SER A 237 -27.63 -5.52 6.41
CA SER A 237 -27.19 -5.57 7.82
C SER A 237 -25.92 -6.39 8.05
N GLU A 238 -25.57 -7.28 7.13
CA GLU A 238 -24.34 -8.08 7.16
C GLU A 238 -23.20 -7.47 6.33
N SER A 239 -23.42 -6.24 5.82
CA SER A 239 -22.47 -5.51 4.96
C SER A 239 -22.26 -6.15 3.60
N ILE A 240 -23.25 -6.86 3.10
CA ILE A 240 -23.27 -7.43 1.75
C ILE A 240 -23.91 -6.43 0.79
N PRO A 241 -23.26 -6.12 -0.37
CA PRO A 241 -23.88 -5.29 -1.40
C PRO A 241 -25.18 -5.90 -1.91
N ILE A 242 -26.27 -5.10 -1.95
CA ILE A 242 -27.59 -5.57 -2.39
C ILE A 242 -27.80 -5.56 -3.92
N GLY A 243 -26.71 -5.32 -4.70
CA GLY A 243 -26.75 -5.41 -6.17
C GLY A 243 -27.38 -4.20 -6.87
N THR A 244 -27.62 -3.09 -6.16
CA THR A 244 -28.17 -1.85 -6.71
C THR A 244 -27.24 -0.66 -6.46
N PHE A 245 -27.55 0.48 -7.11
CA PHE A 245 -26.89 1.75 -6.84
C PHE A 245 -27.92 2.76 -6.32
N SER A 246 -27.56 3.48 -5.25
CA SER A 246 -28.36 4.57 -4.69
C SER A 246 -27.68 5.91 -4.87
N ASN A 247 -28.47 6.99 -5.05
CA ASN A 247 -27.92 8.34 -5.15
C ASN A 247 -27.36 8.80 -3.80
N VAL A 248 -26.23 9.50 -3.84
CA VAL A 248 -25.62 10.12 -2.64
C VAL A 248 -26.37 11.40 -2.24
N ALA A 249 -27.03 12.07 -3.17
CA ALA A 249 -27.71 13.36 -2.94
C ALA A 249 -28.71 13.28 -1.78
N GLY A 250 -28.60 14.17 -0.81
CA GLY A 250 -29.46 14.22 0.37
C GLY A 250 -29.18 13.14 1.42
N THR A 251 -28.08 12.42 1.30
CA THR A 251 -27.62 11.43 2.28
C THR A 251 -26.32 11.90 2.96
N PRO A 252 -25.97 11.35 4.13
CA PRO A 252 -24.66 11.59 4.76
C PRO A 252 -23.45 11.16 3.92
N LEU A 253 -23.65 10.30 2.92
CA LEU A 253 -22.64 9.82 1.98
C LEU A 253 -22.38 10.78 0.81
N ASP A 254 -23.02 11.97 0.79
CA ASP A 254 -22.78 12.97 -0.25
C ASP A 254 -21.47 13.74 0.02
N PHE A 255 -20.38 13.22 -0.52
CA PHE A 255 -19.05 13.84 -0.50
C PHE A 255 -18.67 14.50 -1.84
N ARG A 256 -19.64 14.82 -2.70
CA ARG A 256 -19.36 15.52 -3.97
C ARG A 256 -18.85 16.95 -3.75
N GLN A 257 -19.19 17.55 -2.61
CA GLN A 257 -18.55 18.74 -2.10
C GLN A 257 -17.69 18.34 -0.90
N ARG A 258 -16.52 18.96 -0.77
CA ARG A 258 -15.60 18.73 0.33
C ARG A 258 -16.29 18.98 1.67
N LYS A 259 -16.22 18.01 2.57
CA LYS A 259 -16.73 18.14 3.95
C LYS A 259 -15.93 17.26 4.91
N PRO A 260 -15.90 17.59 6.23
CA PRO A 260 -15.30 16.74 7.25
C PRO A 260 -15.95 15.35 7.33
N ILE A 261 -15.15 14.32 7.56
CA ILE A 261 -15.63 12.95 7.77
C ILE A 261 -16.61 12.90 8.96
N GLY A 262 -16.29 13.64 10.03
CA GLY A 262 -17.08 13.69 11.25
C GLY A 262 -18.43 14.40 11.15
N GLN A 263 -18.65 15.20 10.07
CA GLN A 263 -19.85 16.03 9.97
C GLN A 263 -21.16 15.27 10.16
N ASP A 264 -21.28 14.09 9.57
CA ASP A 264 -22.49 13.28 9.60
C ASP A 264 -22.27 11.91 10.26
N ILE A 265 -21.16 11.69 10.96
CA ILE A 265 -20.74 10.37 11.50
C ILE A 265 -21.74 9.82 12.53
N SER A 266 -22.45 10.69 13.25
CA SER A 266 -23.46 10.34 14.24
C SER A 266 -24.88 10.20 13.65
N SER A 267 -25.05 10.35 12.34
CA SER A 267 -26.35 10.18 11.70
C SER A 267 -26.85 8.74 11.85
N GLU A 268 -28.14 8.56 12.09
CA GLU A 268 -28.80 7.24 12.17
C GLU A 268 -28.94 6.54 10.80
N HIS A 269 -28.34 7.08 9.76
CA HIS A 269 -28.42 6.49 8.43
C HIS A 269 -27.73 5.13 8.39
N GLN A 270 -28.43 4.09 7.98
CA GLN A 270 -28.00 2.68 8.00
C GLN A 270 -26.63 2.43 7.34
N GLN A 271 -26.23 3.26 6.40
CA GLN A 271 -25.00 3.10 5.63
C GLN A 271 -23.79 3.81 6.26
N ILE A 272 -23.98 4.60 7.33
CA ILE A 272 -22.87 5.38 7.94
C ILE A 272 -21.86 4.51 8.67
N VAL A 273 -22.30 3.42 9.28
CA VAL A 273 -21.41 2.48 9.99
C VAL A 273 -20.23 2.01 9.11
N PHE A 274 -20.32 2.24 7.80
CA PHE A 274 -19.38 1.78 6.78
C PHE A 274 -18.65 2.88 6.02
N ILE A 275 -18.79 4.16 6.37
CA ILE A 275 -18.01 5.26 5.74
C ILE A 275 -16.51 4.97 5.79
N PHE A 276 -16.02 4.34 6.84
CA PHE A 276 -14.62 3.98 7.00
C PHE A 276 -14.14 2.85 6.09
N ILE A 277 -15.04 2.02 5.55
CA ILE A 277 -14.65 0.81 4.81
C ILE A 277 -14.70 1.03 3.28
N HIS A 278 -15.46 1.99 2.78
CA HIS A 278 -15.73 2.12 1.35
C HIS A 278 -15.07 3.34 0.68
N ILE A 279 -14.38 4.19 1.43
CA ILE A 279 -13.58 5.29 0.86
C ILE A 279 -12.27 4.76 0.24
N CYS A 280 -11.81 3.59 0.66
CA CYS A 280 -10.60 2.96 0.16
C CYS A 280 -10.89 2.00 -1.00
N GLY A 281 -11.27 2.54 -2.14
CA GLY A 281 -11.17 1.77 -3.37
C GLY A 281 -12.47 1.26 -3.95
N ILE A 282 -12.95 1.99 -4.90
CA ILE A 282 -13.28 1.48 -6.25
C ILE A 282 -13.12 2.70 -7.18
N ALA A 283 -12.07 2.72 -7.94
CA ALA A 283 -12.02 3.44 -9.20
C ALA A 283 -12.48 2.49 -10.28
#